data_3bb68a490ce342960ebf1855cbabb115
#
_entry.id   3bb68a490ce342960ebf1855cbabb115
#
_cell.length_a   1.000
_cell.length_b   1.000
_cell.length_c   1.000
_cell.angle_alpha   90.00
_cell.angle_beta   90.00
_cell.angle_gamma   90.00
#
_symmetry.space_group_name_H-M   'P 1'
#
loop_
_entity.id
_entity.type
_entity.pdbx_description
1 polymer ?
#
loop_
_entity_poly.entity_id
_entity_poly.type
_entity_poly.pdbx_seq_one_letter_code
_entity_poly.pdbx_strand_id
1 'polypeptide(L)'
;MRPKHLAIQLSRLKAHPCSDVTLEQYATEGDLAAYWMLAVDQLDGLEGKVVVDLGAGNGILGIGALLLGARRVVFVETDEAALEALRSNVASLNEELHGSVDIIAGRVGVDDLPLNDVDLIVMNPPWGVQRERADRPFLEAAFASGAEAVHLLHSDTAAHIEGVAAAHGWRAETVMRTEFRLPPTYQHHAQRTGKTDVRCWRFHRAGDARLPQETDE
;
A
#
# COMPACT_ATOMS: atom_id res chain seq x y z
N MET A 1 8.64 10.58 13.83
CA MET A 1 9.96 10.23 13.21
C MET A 1 10.36 11.28 12.17
N ARG A 2 11.68 11.51 11.89
CA ARG A 2 12.12 12.47 10.84
C ARG A 2 12.04 11.79 9.46
N PRO A 3 11.58 12.50 8.39
CA PRO A 3 11.38 11.91 7.05
C PRO A 3 12.60 11.16 6.52
N LYS A 4 13.78 11.78 6.61
CA LYS A 4 15.04 11.16 6.15
C LYS A 4 15.40 9.87 6.92
N HIS A 5 15.07 9.80 8.21
CA HIS A 5 15.35 8.61 9.00
C HIS A 5 14.43 7.46 8.59
N LEU A 6 13.14 7.72 8.43
CA LEU A 6 12.19 6.74 7.92
C LEU A 6 12.60 6.20 6.54
N ALA A 7 12.96 7.10 5.60
CA ALA A 7 13.42 6.71 4.27
C ALA A 7 14.65 5.80 4.32
N ILE A 8 15.64 6.11 5.19
CA ILE A 8 16.83 5.28 5.37
C ILE A 8 16.45 3.88 5.91
N GLN A 9 15.57 3.80 6.90
CA GLN A 9 15.15 2.52 7.47
C GLN A 9 14.41 1.67 6.42
N LEU A 10 13.43 2.26 5.70
CA LEU A 10 12.68 1.55 4.68
C LEU A 10 13.54 1.12 3.47
N SER A 11 14.54 1.93 3.10
CA SER A 11 15.47 1.58 2.01
C SER A 11 16.46 0.47 2.36
N ARG A 12 16.60 0.12 3.64
CA ARG A 12 17.47 -0.99 4.10
C ARG A 12 16.76 -2.34 4.17
N LEU A 13 15.44 -2.34 4.00
CA LEU A 13 14.67 -3.58 4.02
C LEU A 13 15.11 -4.49 2.86
N LYS A 14 15.07 -5.80 3.11
CA LYS A 14 15.25 -6.81 2.06
C LYS A 14 14.24 -6.51 0.95
N ALA A 15 14.75 -6.40 -0.27
CA ALA A 15 13.92 -6.03 -1.42
C ALA A 15 12.82 -7.07 -1.68
N HIS A 16 11.72 -6.60 -2.28
CA HIS A 16 10.69 -7.51 -2.80
C HIS A 16 11.33 -8.42 -3.87
N PRO A 17 11.11 -9.74 -3.81
CA PRO A 17 11.74 -10.68 -4.74
C PRO A 17 11.31 -10.46 -6.19
N CYS A 18 10.09 -9.92 -6.43
CA CYS A 18 9.49 -9.75 -7.76
C CYS A 18 9.64 -11.00 -8.62
N SER A 19 9.46 -12.17 -7.99
CA SER A 19 9.75 -13.48 -8.60
C SER A 19 8.63 -13.99 -9.49
N ASP A 20 7.41 -13.52 -9.28
CA ASP A 20 6.23 -13.92 -10.04
C ASP A 20 5.67 -12.74 -10.86
N VAL A 21 5.93 -12.79 -12.17
CA VAL A 21 5.44 -11.78 -13.11
C VAL A 21 3.91 -11.77 -13.20
N THR A 22 3.26 -12.91 -12.95
CA THR A 22 1.80 -13.03 -13.04
C THR A 22 1.07 -12.33 -11.90
N LEU A 23 1.78 -12.04 -10.80
CA LEU A 23 1.27 -11.30 -9.65
C LEU A 23 1.48 -9.78 -9.78
N GLU A 24 2.09 -9.32 -10.87
CA GLU A 24 2.35 -7.89 -11.11
C GLU A 24 3.03 -7.20 -9.92
N GLN A 25 4.10 -7.81 -9.41
CA GLN A 25 4.79 -7.36 -8.22
C GLN A 25 5.66 -6.13 -8.51
N TYR A 26 5.26 -4.98 -8.00
CA TYR A 26 6.00 -3.72 -8.10
C TYR A 26 6.51 -3.30 -6.73
N ALA A 27 7.83 -3.38 -6.55
CA ALA A 27 8.45 -2.97 -5.29
C ALA A 27 8.34 -1.44 -5.10
N THR A 28 7.70 -1.00 -4.02
CA THR A 28 7.69 0.41 -3.64
C THR A 28 9.09 0.82 -3.16
N GLU A 29 9.66 1.89 -3.74
CA GLU A 29 10.96 2.43 -3.31
C GLU A 29 10.86 3.01 -1.89
N GLY A 30 11.93 2.87 -1.10
CA GLY A 30 11.96 3.31 0.30
C GLY A 30 11.67 4.79 0.50
N ASP A 31 12.16 5.65 -0.40
CA ASP A 31 11.89 7.09 -0.37
C ASP A 31 10.40 7.37 -0.60
N LEU A 32 9.80 6.76 -1.63
CA LEU A 32 8.37 6.92 -1.91
C LEU A 32 7.51 6.40 -0.76
N ALA A 33 7.81 5.20 -0.25
CA ALA A 33 7.10 4.64 0.90
C ALA A 33 7.18 5.56 2.12
N ALA A 34 8.35 6.13 2.41
CA ALA A 34 8.53 7.04 3.53
C ALA A 34 7.70 8.32 3.39
N TYR A 35 7.75 8.98 2.22
CA TYR A 35 6.98 10.19 1.97
C TYR A 35 5.48 9.92 2.03
N TRP A 36 5.03 8.83 1.43
CA TRP A 36 3.64 8.46 1.42
C TRP A 36 3.14 8.11 2.83
N MET A 37 3.85 7.27 3.59
CA MET A 37 3.44 6.89 4.94
C MET A 37 3.45 8.09 5.91
N LEU A 38 4.33 9.07 5.73
CA LEU A 38 4.27 10.33 6.47
C LEU A 38 3.04 11.17 6.11
N ALA A 39 2.62 11.16 4.83
CA ALA A 39 1.38 11.83 4.43
C ALA A 39 0.15 11.11 5.01
N VAL A 40 0.15 9.77 5.04
CA VAL A 40 -0.87 8.97 5.74
C VAL A 40 -0.96 9.35 7.21
N ASP A 41 0.20 9.44 7.89
CA ASP A 41 0.26 9.84 9.31
C ASP A 41 -0.25 11.26 9.55
N GLN A 42 0.07 12.20 8.66
CA GLN A 42 -0.44 13.58 8.75
C GLN A 42 -1.96 13.67 8.55
N LEU A 43 -2.51 12.85 7.66
CA LEU A 43 -3.93 12.89 7.31
C LEU A 43 -4.79 12.14 8.32
N ASP A 44 -4.42 10.94 8.71
CA ASP A 44 -5.28 10.05 9.49
C ASP A 44 -4.70 9.64 10.85
N GLY A 45 -3.42 9.95 11.09
CA GLY A 45 -2.70 9.58 12.32
C GLY A 45 -2.48 8.07 12.41
N LEU A 46 -1.25 7.64 12.55
CA LEU A 46 -0.91 6.22 12.66
C LEU A 46 -0.74 5.78 14.10
N GLU A 47 -0.44 6.71 15.01
CA GLU A 47 -0.21 6.38 16.42
C GLU A 47 -1.43 5.71 17.05
N GLY A 48 -1.23 4.53 17.59
CA GLY A 48 -2.27 3.74 18.25
C GLY A 48 -3.27 3.05 17.32
N LYS A 49 -3.16 3.19 16.00
CA LYS A 49 -4.08 2.60 15.01
C LYS A 49 -3.78 1.13 14.71
N VAL A 50 -4.83 0.41 14.29
CA VAL A 50 -4.76 -0.88 13.63
C VAL A 50 -4.74 -0.66 12.13
N VAL A 51 -3.66 -1.07 11.48
CA VAL A 51 -3.46 -0.89 10.04
C VAL A 51 -3.40 -2.24 9.34
N VAL A 52 -4.02 -2.36 8.18
CA VAL A 52 -3.83 -3.51 7.29
C VAL A 52 -3.00 -3.08 6.09
N ASP A 53 -1.92 -3.81 5.82
CA ASP A 53 -1.14 -3.74 4.58
C ASP A 53 -1.63 -4.85 3.65
N LEU A 54 -2.47 -4.47 2.66
CA LEU A 54 -3.20 -5.42 1.82
C LEU A 54 -2.44 -5.67 0.51
N GLY A 55 -1.87 -6.86 0.36
CA GLY A 55 -0.87 -7.16 -0.67
C GLY A 55 0.50 -6.64 -0.25
N ALA A 56 0.94 -7.07 0.94
CA ALA A 56 2.02 -6.43 1.67
C ALA A 56 3.40 -6.54 0.99
N GLY A 57 3.58 -7.50 0.09
CA GLY A 57 4.87 -7.75 -0.54
C GLY A 57 5.97 -7.99 0.51
N ASN A 58 7.02 -7.19 0.49
CA ASN A 58 8.10 -7.25 1.48
C ASN A 58 7.79 -6.51 2.79
N GLY A 59 6.56 -5.97 2.94
CA GLY A 59 6.06 -5.32 4.15
C GLY A 59 6.42 -3.84 4.30
N ILE A 60 6.91 -3.18 3.27
CA ILE A 60 7.47 -1.83 3.37
C ILE A 60 6.47 -0.79 3.89
N LEU A 61 5.19 -0.87 3.50
CA LEU A 61 4.16 0.08 3.92
C LEU A 61 3.75 -0.17 5.38
N GLY A 62 3.42 -1.41 5.72
CA GLY A 62 3.04 -1.77 7.08
C GLY A 62 4.18 -1.57 8.10
N ILE A 63 5.43 -1.85 7.72
CA ILE A 63 6.60 -1.52 8.55
C ILE A 63 6.70 -0.01 8.73
N GLY A 64 6.46 0.78 7.67
CA GLY A 64 6.39 2.24 7.78
C GLY A 64 5.34 2.70 8.77
N ALA A 65 4.15 2.07 8.78
CA ALA A 65 3.10 2.35 9.77
C ALA A 65 3.54 2.01 11.20
N LEU A 66 4.19 0.86 11.42
CA LEU A 66 4.73 0.49 12.74
C LEU A 66 5.77 1.48 13.24
N LEU A 67 6.70 1.90 12.40
CA LEU A 67 7.72 2.89 12.73
C LEU A 67 7.13 4.28 13.02
N LEU A 68 5.93 4.56 12.55
CA LEU A 68 5.17 5.79 12.82
C LEU A 68 4.17 5.65 13.98
N GLY A 69 4.15 4.51 14.68
CA GLY A 69 3.43 4.35 15.93
C GLY A 69 2.14 3.54 15.84
N ALA A 70 1.87 2.84 14.73
CA ALA A 70 0.75 1.92 14.66
C ALA A 70 0.86 0.87 15.78
N ARG A 71 -0.23 0.64 16.53
CA ARG A 71 -0.24 -0.34 17.62
C ARG A 71 -0.31 -1.79 17.14
N ARG A 72 -0.80 -1.99 15.93
CA ARG A 72 -0.92 -3.31 15.30
C ARG A 72 -0.92 -3.15 13.79
N VAL A 73 -0.18 -3.99 13.10
CA VAL A 73 -0.26 -4.12 11.64
C VAL A 73 -0.53 -5.55 11.25
N VAL A 74 -1.55 -5.74 10.41
CA VAL A 74 -1.89 -7.01 9.77
C VAL A 74 -1.38 -6.96 8.34
N PHE A 75 -0.40 -7.77 8.03
CA PHE A 75 0.13 -7.95 6.68
C PHE A 75 -0.59 -9.09 5.99
N VAL A 76 -1.15 -8.84 4.82
CA VAL A 76 -1.79 -9.88 4.00
C VAL A 76 -1.02 -10.03 2.71
N GLU A 77 -0.47 -11.22 2.46
CA GLU A 77 0.32 -11.53 1.27
C GLU A 77 0.08 -12.98 0.84
N THR A 78 0.15 -13.27 -0.44
CA THR A 78 -0.09 -14.62 -1.00
C THR A 78 1.17 -15.29 -1.54
N ASP A 79 2.20 -14.50 -1.91
CA ASP A 79 3.45 -15.02 -2.47
C ASP A 79 4.41 -15.42 -1.34
N GLU A 80 4.79 -16.71 -1.29
CA GLU A 80 5.67 -17.23 -0.24
C GLU A 80 7.06 -16.60 -0.25
N ALA A 81 7.60 -16.24 -1.42
CA ALA A 81 8.89 -15.56 -1.50
C ALA A 81 8.82 -14.13 -0.94
N ALA A 82 7.70 -13.42 -1.15
CA ALA A 82 7.45 -12.12 -0.55
C ALA A 82 7.23 -12.25 0.97
N LEU A 83 6.48 -13.26 1.41
CA LEU A 83 6.28 -13.56 2.84
C LEU A 83 7.59 -13.85 3.57
N GLU A 84 8.53 -14.56 2.93
CA GLU A 84 9.87 -14.78 3.50
C GLU A 84 10.64 -13.46 3.66
N ALA A 85 10.60 -12.59 2.66
CA ALA A 85 11.21 -11.27 2.73
C ALA A 85 10.57 -10.41 3.83
N LEU A 86 9.23 -10.39 3.92
CA LEU A 86 8.46 -9.70 4.95
C LEU A 86 8.84 -10.17 6.35
N ARG A 87 8.82 -11.48 6.62
CA ARG A 87 9.21 -12.04 7.92
C ARG A 87 10.64 -11.65 8.31
N SER A 88 11.58 -11.68 7.34
CA SER A 88 12.96 -11.25 7.54
C SER A 88 13.05 -9.77 7.87
N ASN A 89 12.28 -8.91 7.19
CA ASN A 89 12.26 -7.47 7.41
C ASN A 89 11.70 -7.12 8.80
N VAL A 90 10.58 -7.71 9.20
CA VAL A 90 10.00 -7.52 10.53
C VAL A 90 10.98 -7.96 11.61
N ALA A 91 11.62 -9.13 11.45
CA ALA A 91 12.58 -9.64 12.42
C ALA A 91 13.82 -8.73 12.56
N SER A 92 14.27 -8.11 11.46
CA SER A 92 15.45 -7.22 11.46
C SER A 92 15.22 -5.91 12.22
N LEU A 93 13.97 -5.49 12.42
CA LEU A 93 13.56 -4.23 13.08
C LEU A 93 12.83 -4.47 14.40
N ASN A 94 12.81 -5.68 14.92
CA ASN A 94 11.98 -6.05 16.06
C ASN A 94 12.20 -5.16 17.31
N GLU A 95 13.42 -4.68 17.56
CA GLU A 95 13.71 -3.78 18.68
C GLU A 95 13.21 -2.32 18.45
N GLU A 96 12.97 -1.94 17.20
CA GLU A 96 12.50 -0.60 16.80
C GLU A 96 10.97 -0.54 16.64
N LEU A 97 10.30 -1.71 16.56
CA LEU A 97 8.85 -1.81 16.37
C LEU A 97 8.16 -1.94 17.73
N HIS A 98 7.30 -1.00 18.05
CA HIS A 98 6.53 -1.00 19.31
C HIS A 98 5.14 -1.63 19.18
N GLY A 99 4.63 -1.77 17.96
CA GLY A 99 3.34 -2.38 17.66
C GLY A 99 3.41 -3.89 17.49
N SER A 100 2.25 -4.54 17.56
CA SER A 100 2.13 -5.98 17.25
C SER A 100 2.04 -6.20 15.74
N VAL A 101 2.50 -7.38 15.32
CA VAL A 101 2.56 -7.81 13.91
C VAL A 101 1.79 -9.10 13.74
N ASP A 102 0.86 -9.13 12.79
CA ASP A 102 0.23 -10.35 12.29
C ASP A 102 0.55 -10.51 10.81
N ILE A 103 1.03 -11.68 10.42
CA ILE A 103 1.31 -12.01 9.01
C ILE A 103 0.37 -13.11 8.58
N ILE A 104 -0.48 -12.82 7.61
CA ILE A 104 -1.47 -13.74 7.05
C ILE A 104 -1.04 -14.12 5.63
N ALA A 105 -0.74 -15.41 5.45
CA ALA A 105 -0.56 -15.99 4.13
C ALA A 105 -1.96 -16.22 3.53
N GLY A 106 -2.50 -15.21 2.83
CA GLY A 106 -3.87 -15.22 2.34
C GLY A 106 -4.03 -14.50 1.00
N ARG A 107 -5.05 -14.93 0.25
CA ARG A 107 -5.40 -14.36 -1.05
C ARG A 107 -6.59 -13.43 -0.92
N VAL A 108 -6.36 -12.16 -1.23
CA VAL A 108 -7.41 -11.12 -1.24
C VAL A 108 -8.52 -11.48 -2.24
N GLY A 109 -9.78 -11.36 -1.79
CA GLY A 109 -10.96 -11.70 -2.57
C GLY A 109 -11.29 -13.19 -2.65
N VAL A 110 -10.52 -14.05 -1.95
CA VAL A 110 -10.76 -15.51 -1.87
C VAL A 110 -10.88 -15.96 -0.43
N ASP A 111 -9.92 -15.58 0.41
CA ASP A 111 -9.87 -15.98 1.81
C ASP A 111 -10.63 -14.98 2.70
N ASP A 112 -11.14 -15.46 3.83
CA ASP A 112 -11.75 -14.60 4.85
C ASP A 112 -10.64 -13.86 5.62
N LEU A 113 -10.62 -12.54 5.48
CA LEU A 113 -9.59 -11.68 6.04
C LEU A 113 -10.16 -10.80 7.16
N PRO A 114 -9.40 -10.53 8.26
CA PRO A 114 -9.87 -9.77 9.41
C PRO A 114 -9.91 -8.26 9.12
N LEU A 115 -10.80 -7.80 8.22
CA LEU A 115 -10.89 -6.42 7.76
C LEU A 115 -11.99 -5.60 8.48
N ASN A 116 -12.67 -6.16 9.48
CA ASN A 116 -13.79 -5.48 10.17
C ASN A 116 -13.33 -4.57 11.31
N ASP A 117 -12.27 -4.98 12.04
CA ASP A 117 -11.77 -4.28 13.24
C ASP A 117 -10.43 -3.60 12.93
N VAL A 118 -10.41 -2.79 11.87
CA VAL A 118 -9.22 -2.07 11.40
C VAL A 118 -9.54 -0.59 11.26
N ASP A 119 -8.56 0.26 11.58
CA ASP A 119 -8.71 1.70 11.46
C ASP A 119 -8.35 2.17 10.03
N LEU A 120 -7.25 1.66 9.48
CA LEU A 120 -6.73 2.08 8.18
C LEU A 120 -6.31 0.88 7.32
N ILE A 121 -6.49 1.02 6.01
CA ILE A 121 -5.90 0.11 5.02
C ILE A 121 -4.90 0.90 4.18
N VAL A 122 -3.71 0.32 3.98
CA VAL A 122 -2.72 0.79 3.01
C VAL A 122 -2.48 -0.31 2.00
N MET A 123 -2.34 0.04 0.71
CA MET A 123 -2.12 -0.97 -0.33
C MET A 123 -1.46 -0.40 -1.59
N ASN A 124 -0.57 -1.21 -2.18
CA ASN A 124 -0.06 -1.05 -3.54
C ASN A 124 -0.37 -2.34 -4.31
N PRO A 125 -1.62 -2.54 -4.78
CA PRO A 125 -2.07 -3.78 -5.39
C PRO A 125 -1.50 -3.95 -6.80
N PRO A 126 -1.63 -5.14 -7.44
CA PRO A 126 -1.34 -5.30 -8.86
C PRO A 126 -2.19 -4.34 -9.71
N TRP A 127 -1.57 -3.73 -10.74
CA TRP A 127 -2.23 -2.63 -11.51
C TRP A 127 -3.04 -3.11 -12.73
N GLY A 128 -3.14 -4.40 -12.97
CA GLY A 128 -3.94 -4.93 -14.07
C GLY A 128 -3.28 -4.80 -15.44
N VAL A 129 -1.95 -4.64 -15.50
CA VAL A 129 -1.18 -4.53 -16.76
C VAL A 129 -1.07 -5.89 -17.44
N GLN A 130 -0.87 -6.95 -16.66
CA GLN A 130 -0.75 -8.33 -17.15
C GLN A 130 -2.09 -9.07 -17.14
N ARG A 131 -2.83 -8.87 -16.05
CA ARG A 131 -4.14 -9.48 -15.84
C ARG A 131 -5.17 -8.39 -15.63
N GLU A 132 -6.04 -8.21 -16.61
CA GLU A 132 -7.11 -7.22 -16.53
C GLU A 132 -7.88 -7.35 -15.20
N ARG A 133 -8.07 -6.21 -14.51
CA ARG A 133 -8.76 -6.11 -13.22
C ARG A 133 -8.12 -6.89 -12.07
N ALA A 134 -6.79 -7.05 -12.07
CA ALA A 134 -6.09 -7.72 -10.98
C ALA A 134 -6.21 -6.97 -9.64
N ASP A 135 -6.39 -5.64 -9.69
CA ASP A 135 -6.65 -4.76 -8.55
C ASP A 135 -8.07 -4.89 -7.97
N ARG A 136 -9.04 -5.37 -8.76
CA ARG A 136 -10.46 -5.39 -8.39
C ARG A 136 -10.75 -6.08 -7.05
N PRO A 137 -10.23 -7.27 -6.75
CA PRO A 137 -10.44 -7.92 -5.46
C PRO A 137 -9.94 -7.09 -4.27
N PHE A 138 -8.83 -6.37 -4.46
CA PHE A 138 -8.25 -5.50 -3.42
C PHE A 138 -9.14 -4.29 -3.15
N LEU A 139 -9.61 -3.64 -4.20
CA LEU A 139 -10.53 -2.50 -4.09
C LEU A 139 -11.83 -2.91 -3.41
N GLU A 140 -12.44 -4.01 -3.83
CA GLU A 140 -13.69 -4.52 -3.25
C GLU A 140 -13.51 -4.90 -1.78
N ALA A 141 -12.44 -5.61 -1.42
CA ALA A 141 -12.16 -5.98 -0.03
C ALA A 141 -11.91 -4.74 0.85
N ALA A 142 -11.11 -3.78 0.38
CA ALA A 142 -10.81 -2.57 1.11
C ALA A 142 -12.07 -1.70 1.32
N PHE A 143 -12.88 -1.49 0.27
CA PHE A 143 -14.07 -0.64 0.38
C PHE A 143 -15.26 -1.31 1.08
N ALA A 144 -15.27 -2.64 1.19
CA ALA A 144 -16.24 -3.39 2.01
C ALA A 144 -15.82 -3.49 3.48
N SER A 145 -14.59 -3.09 3.84
CA SER A 145 -14.04 -3.18 5.19
C SER A 145 -14.69 -2.20 6.18
N GLY A 146 -14.37 -2.37 7.48
CA GLY A 146 -14.71 -1.44 8.55
C GLY A 146 -13.78 -0.24 8.69
N ALA A 147 -12.77 -0.08 7.81
CA ALA A 147 -11.77 0.97 7.92
C ALA A 147 -12.36 2.39 7.86
N GLU A 148 -11.73 3.33 8.57
CA GLU A 148 -12.05 4.76 8.53
C GLU A 148 -11.55 5.41 7.24
N ALA A 149 -10.35 5.00 6.79
CA ALA A 149 -9.76 5.43 5.53
C ALA A 149 -8.97 4.31 4.84
N VAL A 150 -8.88 4.42 3.50
CA VAL A 150 -8.09 3.53 2.65
C VAL A 150 -7.10 4.37 1.86
N HIS A 151 -5.83 4.01 1.95
CA HIS A 151 -4.76 4.64 1.18
C HIS A 151 -4.26 3.68 0.10
N LEU A 152 -4.27 4.15 -1.14
CA LEU A 152 -3.96 3.36 -2.32
C LEU A 152 -2.90 4.05 -3.17
N LEU A 153 -1.87 3.31 -3.59
CA LEU A 153 -0.96 3.70 -4.66
C LEU A 153 -1.33 2.91 -5.93
N HIS A 154 -1.50 3.62 -7.04
CA HIS A 154 -1.80 3.00 -8.32
C HIS A 154 -1.33 3.89 -9.49
N SER A 155 -1.39 3.40 -10.72
CA SER A 155 -1.16 4.22 -11.91
C SER A 155 -2.09 5.43 -11.96
N ASP A 156 -1.57 6.62 -12.28
CA ASP A 156 -2.38 7.86 -12.39
C ASP A 156 -3.46 7.78 -13.48
N THR A 157 -3.30 6.87 -14.45
CA THR A 157 -4.27 6.66 -15.54
C THR A 157 -5.43 5.71 -15.19
N ALA A 158 -5.49 5.19 -13.96
CA ALA A 158 -6.50 4.20 -13.53
C ALA A 158 -7.85 4.86 -13.20
N ALA A 159 -8.58 5.28 -14.23
CA ALA A 159 -9.86 6.02 -14.09
C ALA A 159 -10.99 5.22 -13.41
N HIS A 160 -10.90 3.89 -13.34
CA HIS A 160 -11.96 3.04 -12.77
C HIS A 160 -12.00 3.06 -11.24
N ILE A 161 -10.90 3.41 -10.56
CA ILE A 161 -10.75 3.29 -9.11
C ILE A 161 -11.77 4.14 -8.37
N GLU A 162 -11.92 5.40 -8.76
CA GLU A 162 -12.86 6.33 -8.11
C GLU A 162 -14.32 5.88 -8.30
N GLY A 163 -14.63 5.30 -9.46
CA GLY A 163 -15.96 4.71 -9.71
C GLY A 163 -16.26 3.51 -8.82
N VAL A 164 -15.27 2.64 -8.59
CA VAL A 164 -15.40 1.51 -7.66
C VAL A 164 -15.60 2.00 -6.24
N ALA A 165 -14.81 2.98 -5.79
CA ALA A 165 -14.93 3.58 -4.46
C ALA A 165 -16.32 4.21 -4.27
N ALA A 166 -16.79 5.01 -5.23
CA ALA A 166 -18.10 5.66 -5.18
C ALA A 166 -19.25 4.65 -5.09
N ALA A 167 -19.16 3.52 -5.79
CA ALA A 167 -20.16 2.44 -5.71
C ALA A 167 -20.28 1.82 -4.30
N HIS A 168 -19.23 1.94 -3.47
CA HIS A 168 -19.21 1.50 -2.07
C HIS A 168 -19.43 2.65 -1.07
N GLY A 169 -19.80 3.85 -1.54
CA GLY A 169 -20.06 5.02 -0.69
C GLY A 169 -18.80 5.72 -0.19
N TRP A 170 -17.65 5.51 -0.85
CA TRP A 170 -16.39 6.18 -0.55
C TRP A 170 -16.16 7.37 -1.50
N ARG A 171 -15.42 8.36 -1.02
CA ARG A 171 -14.95 9.51 -1.79
C ARG A 171 -13.44 9.48 -1.87
N ALA A 172 -12.90 9.97 -2.97
CA ALA A 172 -11.47 9.99 -3.26
C ALA A 172 -10.88 11.39 -3.05
N GLU A 173 -9.69 11.42 -2.49
CA GLU A 173 -8.80 12.59 -2.43
C GLU A 173 -7.43 12.20 -2.99
N THR A 174 -6.82 13.08 -3.77
CA THR A 174 -5.45 12.90 -4.25
C THR A 174 -4.47 13.36 -3.17
N VAL A 175 -3.69 12.45 -2.63
CA VAL A 175 -2.64 12.77 -1.64
C VAL A 175 -1.39 13.31 -2.34
N MET A 176 -0.95 12.61 -3.39
CA MET A 176 0.22 13.01 -4.18
C MET A 176 0.21 12.35 -5.55
N ARG A 177 0.89 13.00 -6.51
CA ARG A 177 1.27 12.41 -7.80
C ARG A 177 2.79 12.43 -7.91
N THR A 178 3.37 11.35 -8.41
CA THR A 178 4.83 11.25 -8.58
C THR A 178 5.19 10.24 -9.66
N GLU A 179 6.46 10.23 -10.08
CA GLU A 179 6.98 9.18 -10.94
C GLU A 179 7.35 7.93 -10.11
N PHE A 180 7.00 6.77 -10.63
CA PHE A 180 7.36 5.47 -10.09
C PHE A 180 8.29 4.74 -11.06
N ARG A 181 9.34 4.10 -10.56
CA ARG A 181 10.25 3.30 -11.37
C ARG A 181 9.76 1.86 -11.44
N LEU A 182 9.46 1.41 -12.66
CA LEU A 182 9.15 0.01 -12.90
C LEU A 182 10.47 -0.81 -12.96
N PRO A 183 10.55 -1.95 -12.28
CA PRO A 183 11.70 -2.83 -12.41
C PRO A 183 11.84 -3.34 -13.84
N PRO A 184 13.09 -3.65 -14.31
CA PRO A 184 13.37 -4.07 -15.70
C PRO A 184 12.93 -5.51 -16.00
N THR A 185 11.87 -5.99 -15.41
CA THR A 185 11.36 -7.37 -15.52
C THR A 185 10.73 -7.69 -16.87
N TYR A 186 10.55 -6.71 -17.74
CA TYR A 186 9.96 -6.90 -19.07
C TYR A 186 11.05 -7.02 -20.12
N GLN A 187 11.45 -8.25 -20.46
CA GLN A 187 12.50 -8.59 -21.44
C GLN A 187 12.25 -8.06 -22.87
N HIS A 188 11.11 -7.44 -23.15
CA HIS A 188 10.80 -6.86 -24.46
C HIS A 188 11.08 -5.35 -24.56
N HIS A 189 11.52 -4.70 -23.48
CA HIS A 189 11.96 -3.30 -23.50
C HIS A 189 13.40 -3.18 -23.02
N ALA A 190 14.32 -3.73 -23.78
CA ALA A 190 15.75 -3.85 -23.47
C ALA A 190 16.53 -2.53 -23.31
N GLN A 191 15.91 -1.35 -23.22
CA GLN A 191 16.64 -0.08 -23.17
C GLN A 191 16.02 1.09 -22.37
N ARG A 192 14.97 0.92 -21.55
CA ARG A 192 14.54 2.01 -20.65
C ARG A 192 14.04 1.44 -19.33
N THR A 193 14.64 1.87 -18.22
CA THR A 193 13.96 1.89 -16.92
C THR A 193 12.62 2.61 -17.13
N GLY A 194 11.53 1.86 -17.19
CA GLY A 194 10.21 2.44 -17.41
C GLY A 194 9.87 3.30 -16.21
N LYS A 195 9.64 4.60 -16.44
CA LYS A 195 8.99 5.46 -15.47
C LYS A 195 7.51 5.49 -15.81
N THR A 196 6.67 5.48 -14.80
CA THR A 196 5.23 5.66 -14.95
C THR A 196 4.74 6.63 -13.90
N ASP A 197 3.73 7.43 -14.25
CA ASP A 197 3.10 8.32 -13.30
C ASP A 197 2.17 7.53 -12.39
N VAL A 198 2.29 7.78 -11.10
CA VAL A 198 1.47 7.18 -10.08
C VAL A 198 0.78 8.22 -9.24
N ARG A 199 -0.36 7.85 -8.71
CA ARG A 199 -1.12 8.63 -7.77
C ARG A 199 -1.28 7.85 -6.48
N CYS A 200 -1.15 8.53 -5.36
CA CYS A 200 -1.57 8.05 -4.05
C CYS A 200 -2.91 8.69 -3.73
N TRP A 201 -3.92 7.87 -3.50
CA TRP A 201 -5.25 8.29 -3.06
C TRP A 201 -5.44 8.07 -1.58
N ARG A 202 -6.27 8.92 -0.99
CA ARG A 202 -6.97 8.67 0.26
C ARG A 202 -8.45 8.51 -0.05
N PHE A 203 -9.04 7.41 0.35
CA PHE A 203 -10.49 7.22 0.30
C PHE A 203 -11.06 7.33 1.70
N HIS A 204 -12.22 7.97 1.82
CA HIS A 204 -12.88 8.26 3.09
C HIS A 204 -14.39 8.22 2.93
N ARG A 205 -15.12 8.12 4.05
CA ARG A 205 -16.58 8.23 4.06
C ARG A 205 -17.00 9.70 3.90
N ALA A 206 -18.26 9.92 3.52
CA ALA A 206 -18.78 11.29 3.37
C ALA A 206 -18.66 12.06 4.71
N GLY A 207 -18.12 13.27 4.66
CA GLY A 207 -17.90 14.12 5.82
C GLY A 207 -16.46 14.14 6.37
N ASP A 208 -15.60 13.21 5.94
CA ASP A 208 -14.24 13.05 6.46
C ASP A 208 -13.16 13.55 5.51
N ALA A 209 -13.51 14.49 4.60
CA ALA A 209 -12.56 15.11 3.69
C ALA A 209 -11.47 15.88 4.47
N ARG A 210 -10.21 15.73 4.08
CA ARG A 210 -9.04 16.35 4.73
C ARG A 210 -8.17 17.17 3.78
N LEU A 211 -8.37 16.99 2.49
CA LEU A 211 -7.67 17.73 1.44
C LEU A 211 -8.64 18.64 0.69
N PRO A 212 -8.15 19.75 0.10
CA PRO A 212 -8.94 20.56 -0.82
C PRO A 212 -9.48 19.70 -1.96
N GLN A 213 -10.75 19.92 -2.35
CA GLN A 213 -11.31 19.28 -3.53
C GLN A 213 -10.56 19.82 -4.77
N GLU A 214 -10.11 18.93 -5.63
CA GLU A 214 -9.61 19.36 -6.95
C GLU A 214 -10.79 19.97 -7.71
N THR A 215 -10.74 21.28 -7.96
CA THR A 215 -11.67 21.94 -8.88
C THR A 215 -11.17 21.67 -10.29
N ASP A 216 -11.97 20.96 -11.08
CA ASP A 216 -11.76 20.88 -12.53
C ASP A 216 -11.83 22.32 -13.11
N GLU A 217 -10.67 22.91 -13.41
CA GLU A 217 -10.54 24.10 -14.22
C GLU A 217 -10.31 23.74 -15.69
#